data_e1808d0addd0afe089f6c50c303e8418
#
_entry.id   e1808d0addd0afe089f6c50c303e8418
#
_cell.length_a   1.000
_cell.length_b   1.000
_cell.length_c   1.000
_cell.angle_alpha   90.00
_cell.angle_beta   90.00
_cell.angle_gamma   90.00
#
_symmetry.space_group_name_H-M   'P 1'
#
loop_
_entity.id
_entity.type
_entity.pdbx_description
1 polymer ?
#
loop_
_entity_poly.entity_id
_entity_poly.type
_entity_poly.pdbx_seq_one_letter_code
_entity_poly.pdbx_strand_id
1 'polypeptide(L)'
;MDREERARQNFFKGYNCSQSVVLAFSDLVDLSEKQLLRASAPLGGGVGRMREVCGAVSGMCMVMGLLFYDADHVTLEEKSALYAREQEVAARFREKFGSIVCRELLAGTGATDAPQAEARTQEY
;
A
#
# COMPACT_ATOMS: atom_id res chain seq x y z
N MET A 1 19.72 3.20 -2.99
CA MET A 1 18.69 2.93 -1.94
C MET A 1 17.65 2.01 -2.52
N ASP A 2 17.35 0.90 -1.86
CA ASP A 2 16.35 -0.02 -2.36
C ASP A 2 14.92 0.48 -2.09
N ARG A 3 13.93 -0.21 -2.66
CA ARG A 3 12.53 0.19 -2.57
C ARG A 3 11.98 0.11 -1.14
N GLU A 4 12.38 -0.91 -0.41
CA GLU A 4 11.97 -1.09 0.97
C GLU A 4 12.45 0.07 1.84
N GLU A 5 13.70 0.46 1.69
CA GLU A 5 14.25 1.59 2.44
C GLU A 5 13.61 2.92 2.06
N ARG A 6 13.30 3.11 0.77
CA ARG A 6 12.56 4.30 0.31
C ARG A 6 11.18 4.38 0.96
N ALA A 7 10.47 3.27 1.00
CA ALA A 7 9.15 3.21 1.62
C ALA A 7 9.24 3.52 3.12
N ARG A 8 10.23 2.95 3.78
CA ARG A 8 10.46 3.18 5.21
C ARG A 8 10.73 4.66 5.49
N GLN A 9 11.60 5.28 4.71
CA GLN A 9 11.91 6.71 4.88
C GLN A 9 10.69 7.58 4.61
N ASN A 10 9.90 7.26 3.59
CA ASN A 10 8.66 7.98 3.29
C ASN A 10 7.70 7.94 4.49
N PHE A 11 7.56 6.78 5.11
CA PHE A 11 6.71 6.62 6.29
C PHE A 11 7.16 7.54 7.44
N PHE A 12 8.45 7.58 7.70
CA PHE A 12 8.98 8.43 8.76
C PHE A 12 8.91 9.93 8.43
N LYS A 13 8.78 10.30 7.15
CA LYS A 13 8.54 11.70 6.76
C LYS A 13 7.10 12.15 6.99
N GLY A 14 6.20 11.22 7.32
CA GLY A 14 4.82 11.54 7.63
C GLY A 14 3.79 11.03 6.63
N TYR A 15 4.21 10.38 5.53
CA TYR A 15 3.29 9.77 4.61
C TYR A 15 2.67 8.50 5.24
N ASN A 16 1.45 8.18 4.87
CA ASN A 16 0.83 6.95 5.37
C ASN A 16 1.39 5.70 4.68
N CYS A 17 0.95 4.53 5.13
CA CYS A 17 1.48 3.24 4.62
C CYS A 17 1.37 3.12 3.11
N SER A 18 0.19 3.44 2.56
CA SER A 18 -0.06 3.35 1.14
C SER A 18 0.78 4.34 0.35
N GLN A 19 0.79 5.61 0.78
CA GLN A 19 1.59 6.65 0.14
C GLN A 19 3.07 6.32 0.16
N SER A 20 3.55 5.81 1.27
CA SER A 20 4.96 5.46 1.43
C SER A 20 5.40 4.42 0.42
N VAL A 21 4.60 3.39 0.21
CA VAL A 21 4.89 2.33 -0.76
C VAL A 21 4.77 2.86 -2.18
N VAL A 22 3.70 3.56 -2.51
CA VAL A 22 3.46 4.05 -3.87
C VAL A 22 4.57 5.02 -4.31
N LEU A 23 4.98 5.94 -3.44
CA LEU A 23 6.08 6.87 -3.76
C LEU A 23 7.41 6.14 -3.96
N ALA A 24 7.64 5.02 -3.30
CA ALA A 24 8.87 4.27 -3.46
C ALA A 24 9.06 3.74 -4.90
N PHE A 25 8.00 3.71 -5.70
CA PHE A 25 8.00 3.27 -7.09
C PHE A 25 7.73 4.41 -8.07
N SER A 26 7.77 5.67 -7.63
CA SER A 26 7.40 6.83 -8.46
C SER A 26 8.21 6.97 -9.74
N ASP A 27 9.45 6.50 -9.74
CA ASP A 27 10.33 6.54 -10.92
C ASP A 27 9.95 5.54 -12.00
N LEU A 28 9.08 4.58 -11.69
CA LEU A 28 8.67 3.52 -12.63
C LEU A 28 7.28 3.76 -13.25
N VAL A 29 6.56 4.77 -12.80
CA VAL A 29 5.18 5.03 -13.23
C VAL A 29 5.05 6.43 -13.83
N ASP A 30 4.03 6.63 -14.68
CA ASP A 30 3.83 7.87 -15.43
C ASP A 30 3.00 8.92 -14.71
N LEU A 31 2.69 8.73 -13.43
CA LEU A 31 1.96 9.71 -12.66
C LEU A 31 2.94 10.58 -11.86
N SER A 32 2.58 11.85 -11.66
CA SER A 32 3.36 12.74 -10.80
C SER A 32 3.27 12.27 -9.33
N GLU A 33 4.25 12.68 -8.53
CA GLU A 33 4.21 12.38 -7.09
C GLU A 33 2.92 12.91 -6.46
N LYS A 34 2.47 14.08 -6.85
CA LYS A 34 1.23 14.68 -6.34
C LYS A 34 0.01 13.81 -6.66
N GLN A 35 -0.08 13.28 -7.88
CA GLN A 35 -1.16 12.39 -8.28
C GLN A 35 -1.11 11.08 -7.50
N LEU A 36 0.07 10.52 -7.34
CA LEU A 36 0.28 9.29 -6.57
C LEU A 36 -0.12 9.48 -5.11
N LEU A 37 0.26 10.59 -4.50
CA LEU A 37 -0.10 10.91 -3.11
C LEU A 37 -1.60 11.06 -2.92
N ARG A 38 -2.27 11.75 -3.85
CA ARG A 38 -3.72 11.94 -3.78
C ARG A 38 -4.48 10.64 -3.95
N ALA A 39 -4.06 9.80 -4.90
CA ALA A 39 -4.74 8.53 -5.17
C ALA A 39 -4.56 7.51 -4.04
N SER A 40 -3.41 7.51 -3.38
CA SER A 40 -3.10 6.54 -2.33
C SER A 40 -3.48 7.01 -0.92
N ALA A 41 -3.66 8.31 -0.70
CA ALA A 41 -3.97 8.84 0.62
C ALA A 41 -5.16 8.15 1.31
N PRO A 42 -6.29 7.88 0.63
CA PRO A 42 -7.45 7.24 1.28
C PRO A 42 -7.20 5.82 1.75
N LEU A 43 -6.16 5.17 1.28
CA LEU A 43 -5.88 3.76 1.60
C LEU A 43 -5.07 3.57 2.88
N GLY A 44 -4.53 4.65 3.44
CA GLY A 44 -3.73 4.58 4.66
C GLY A 44 -4.53 4.12 5.87
N GLY A 45 -3.87 3.44 6.80
CA GLY A 45 -4.50 2.95 8.01
C GLY A 45 -5.52 1.84 7.79
N GLY A 46 -5.37 1.08 6.71
CA GLY A 46 -6.30 0.02 6.36
C GLY A 46 -7.61 0.57 5.82
N VAL A 47 -7.51 1.46 4.84
CA VAL A 47 -8.58 2.24 4.21
C VAL A 47 -9.21 3.21 5.22
N GLY A 48 -8.74 4.46 5.18
CA GLY A 48 -9.28 5.52 6.03
C GLY A 48 -9.26 5.22 7.52
N ARG A 49 -8.25 4.47 7.98
CA ARG A 49 -8.08 4.02 9.35
C ARG A 49 -9.16 3.05 9.86
N MET A 50 -9.94 2.48 8.96
CA MET A 50 -10.92 1.45 9.31
C MET A 50 -10.28 0.10 9.65
N ARG A 51 -8.96 0.00 9.51
CA ARG A 51 -8.17 -1.18 9.86
C ARG A 51 -8.54 -2.42 9.04
N GLU A 52 -8.92 -2.19 7.79
CA GLU A 52 -9.14 -3.25 6.81
C GLU A 52 -7.81 -3.65 6.15
N VAL A 53 -7.73 -3.75 4.83
CA VAL A 53 -6.50 -4.16 4.14
C VAL A 53 -5.35 -3.19 4.44
N CYS A 54 -4.19 -3.75 4.81
CA CYS A 54 -3.00 -2.96 5.09
C CYS A 54 -2.65 -2.03 3.91
N GLY A 55 -2.37 -0.75 4.21
CA GLY A 55 -2.01 0.24 3.20
C GLY A 55 -0.78 -0.12 2.39
N ALA A 56 0.17 -0.85 2.97
CA ALA A 56 1.32 -1.34 2.22
C ALA A 56 0.89 -2.34 1.14
N VAL A 57 -0.05 -3.23 1.45
CA VAL A 57 -0.57 -4.20 0.47
C VAL A 57 -1.38 -3.50 -0.61
N SER A 58 -2.32 -2.61 -0.25
CA SER A 58 -3.11 -1.88 -1.23
C SER A 58 -2.25 -0.95 -2.08
N GLY A 59 -1.21 -0.34 -1.50
CA GLY A 59 -0.25 0.46 -2.24
C GLY A 59 0.51 -0.37 -3.26
N MET A 60 0.95 -1.56 -2.90
CA MET A 60 1.58 -2.48 -3.87
C MET A 60 0.62 -2.89 -4.97
N CYS A 61 -0.65 -3.11 -4.65
CA CYS A 61 -1.67 -3.40 -5.67
C CYS A 61 -1.81 -2.25 -6.65
N MET A 62 -1.82 -1.00 -6.18
CA MET A 62 -1.83 0.18 -7.06
C MET A 62 -0.63 0.20 -7.99
N VAL A 63 0.55 -0.03 -7.44
CA VAL A 63 1.80 -0.05 -8.24
C VAL A 63 1.73 -1.14 -9.32
N MET A 64 1.25 -2.32 -8.96
CA MET A 64 1.11 -3.40 -9.93
C MET A 64 0.13 -3.06 -11.06
N GLY A 65 -0.97 -2.40 -10.74
CA GLY A 65 -1.91 -1.91 -11.74
C GLY A 65 -1.26 -0.91 -12.69
N LEU A 66 -0.51 0.04 -12.15
CA LEU A 66 0.17 1.06 -12.94
C LEU A 66 1.27 0.48 -13.83
N LEU A 67 1.93 -0.59 -13.40
CA LEU A 67 3.03 -1.19 -14.14
C LEU A 67 2.58 -2.24 -15.17
N PHE A 68 1.50 -2.97 -14.88
CA PHE A 68 1.17 -4.18 -15.63
C PHE A 68 -0.19 -4.16 -16.32
N TYR A 69 -1.07 -3.21 -16.00
CA TYR A 69 -2.40 -3.15 -16.59
C TYR A 69 -2.40 -2.21 -17.79
N ASP A 70 -2.74 -2.74 -18.96
CA ASP A 70 -2.87 -1.95 -20.18
C ASP A 70 -4.35 -1.66 -20.42
N ALA A 71 -4.77 -0.43 -20.16
CA ALA A 71 -6.15 0.00 -20.29
C ALA A 71 -6.64 -0.02 -21.74
N ASP A 72 -5.72 0.01 -22.72
CA ASP A 72 -6.07 0.01 -24.14
C ASP A 72 -6.26 -1.40 -24.70
N HIS A 73 -5.78 -2.42 -23.99
CA HIS A 73 -5.83 -3.82 -24.43
C HIS A 73 -6.31 -4.71 -23.29
N VAL A 74 -7.57 -4.52 -22.88
CA VAL A 74 -8.13 -5.25 -21.74
C VAL A 74 -8.68 -6.59 -22.20
N THR A 75 -8.14 -7.69 -21.67
CA THR A 75 -8.65 -9.04 -21.88
C THR A 75 -8.92 -9.70 -20.53
N LEU A 76 -9.75 -10.74 -20.54
CA LEU A 76 -9.99 -11.53 -19.31
C LEU A 76 -8.71 -12.20 -18.83
N GLU A 77 -7.86 -12.63 -19.76
CA GLU A 77 -6.57 -13.25 -19.43
C GLU A 77 -5.65 -12.26 -18.70
N GLU A 78 -5.57 -11.03 -19.19
CA GLU A 78 -4.74 -9.99 -18.57
C GLU A 78 -5.26 -9.61 -17.17
N LYS A 79 -6.57 -9.49 -17.03
CA LYS A 79 -7.16 -9.24 -15.71
C LYS A 79 -6.87 -10.37 -14.74
N SER A 80 -7.01 -11.61 -15.19
CA SER A 80 -6.72 -12.78 -14.37
C SER A 80 -5.24 -12.84 -13.97
N ALA A 81 -4.35 -12.50 -14.88
CA ALA A 81 -2.91 -12.45 -14.59
C ALA A 81 -2.59 -11.38 -13.54
N LEU A 82 -3.22 -10.21 -13.63
CA LEU A 82 -3.04 -9.16 -12.64
C LEU A 82 -3.52 -9.61 -11.25
N TYR A 83 -4.70 -10.21 -11.19
CA TYR A 83 -5.24 -10.71 -9.93
C TYR A 83 -4.37 -11.81 -9.32
N ALA A 84 -3.80 -12.67 -10.16
CA ALA A 84 -2.87 -13.71 -9.69
C ALA A 84 -1.61 -13.09 -9.08
N ARG A 85 -1.07 -12.04 -9.68
CA ARG A 85 0.09 -11.32 -9.14
C ARG A 85 -0.24 -10.68 -7.78
N GLU A 86 -1.42 -10.08 -7.67
CA GLU A 86 -1.87 -9.49 -6.41
C GLU A 86 -2.02 -10.54 -5.31
N GLN A 87 -2.60 -11.68 -5.65
CA GLN A 87 -2.76 -12.79 -4.70
C GLN A 87 -1.40 -13.33 -4.26
N GLU A 88 -0.43 -13.42 -5.16
CA GLU A 88 0.91 -13.86 -4.84
C GLU A 88 1.61 -12.89 -3.87
N VAL A 89 1.52 -11.59 -4.13
CA VAL A 89 2.09 -10.57 -3.25
C VAL A 89 1.42 -10.62 -1.88
N ALA A 90 0.11 -10.72 -1.84
CA ALA A 90 -0.65 -10.83 -0.59
C ALA A 90 -0.25 -12.08 0.19
N ALA A 91 -0.07 -13.22 -0.50
CA ALA A 91 0.34 -14.46 0.14
C ALA A 91 1.75 -14.34 0.75
N ARG A 92 2.68 -13.73 0.05
CA ARG A 92 4.04 -13.51 0.57
C ARG A 92 4.04 -12.56 1.76
N PHE A 93 3.23 -11.52 1.71
CA PHE A 93 3.09 -10.58 2.82
C PHE A 93 2.49 -11.28 4.03
N ARG A 94 1.44 -12.09 3.83
CA ARG A 94 0.79 -12.85 4.88
C ARG A 94 1.74 -13.87 5.51
N GLU A 95 2.55 -14.53 4.70
CA GLU A 95 3.56 -15.47 5.16
C GLU A 95 4.59 -14.79 6.07
N LYS A 96 5.05 -13.60 5.69
CA LYS A 96 6.06 -12.87 6.44
C LYS A 96 5.52 -12.19 7.69
N PHE A 97 4.31 -11.64 7.63
CA PHE A 97 3.76 -10.79 8.69
C PHE A 97 2.51 -11.36 9.36
N GLY A 98 1.99 -12.48 8.90
CA GLY A 98 0.85 -13.18 9.51
C GLY A 98 -0.52 -12.79 8.96
N SER A 99 -0.67 -11.60 8.37
CA SER A 99 -1.96 -11.13 7.85
C SER A 99 -1.75 -10.01 6.83
N ILE A 100 -2.76 -9.73 6.02
CA ILE A 100 -2.84 -8.52 5.20
C ILE A 100 -3.83 -7.50 5.77
N VAL A 101 -4.47 -7.83 6.88
CA VAL A 101 -5.51 -6.99 7.48
C VAL A 101 -4.88 -6.12 8.56
N CYS A 102 -5.03 -4.80 8.42
CA CYS A 102 -4.42 -3.82 9.32
C CYS A 102 -4.77 -4.08 10.79
N ARG A 103 -6.04 -4.38 11.07
CA ARG A 103 -6.51 -4.67 12.43
C ARG A 103 -5.73 -5.81 13.07
N GLU A 104 -5.47 -6.87 12.31
CA GLU A 104 -4.73 -8.02 12.80
C GLU A 104 -3.23 -7.71 12.99
N LEU A 105 -2.65 -6.94 12.06
CA LEU A 105 -1.25 -6.54 12.13
C LEU A 105 -0.96 -5.62 13.32
N LEU A 106 -1.92 -4.79 13.68
CA LEU A 106 -1.79 -3.84 14.79
C LEU A 106 -2.42 -4.33 16.09
N ALA A 107 -2.81 -5.60 16.16
CA ALA A 107 -3.38 -6.19 17.36
C ALA A 107 -2.41 -6.01 18.54
N GLY A 108 -2.92 -5.53 19.67
CA GLY A 108 -2.12 -5.30 20.87
C GLY A 108 -1.38 -3.98 20.91
N THR A 109 -1.45 -3.14 19.88
CA THR A 109 -0.73 -1.86 19.83
C THR A 109 -1.54 -0.68 20.36
N GLY A 110 -2.84 -0.89 20.65
CA GLY A 110 -3.74 0.21 21.05
C GLY A 110 -4.27 1.03 19.89
N ALA A 111 -3.99 0.64 18.64
CA ALA A 111 -4.50 1.34 17.47
C ALA A 111 -6.03 1.30 17.40
N THR A 112 -6.63 2.43 17.03
CA THR A 112 -8.10 2.58 16.92
C THR A 112 -8.51 2.86 15.49
N ASP A 113 -9.81 2.77 15.21
CA ASP A 113 -10.38 3.12 13.92
C ASP A 113 -10.96 4.55 13.89
N ALA A 114 -10.66 5.35 14.90
CA ALA A 114 -11.05 6.76 14.92
C ALA A 114 -10.37 7.51 13.75
N PRO A 115 -11.04 8.46 13.10
CA PRO A 115 -10.52 9.06 11.86
C PRO A 115 -9.43 10.11 12.05
N GLN A 116 -8.94 10.32 13.26
CA GLN A 116 -7.87 11.29 13.51
C GLN A 116 -6.51 10.76 13.06
N ALA A 117 -5.85 11.51 12.20
CA ALA A 117 -4.46 11.22 11.82
C ALA A 117 -3.54 11.40 13.03
N GLU A 118 -2.52 10.56 13.12
CA GLU A 118 -1.57 10.56 14.23
C GLU A 118 -0.18 10.95 13.78
N ALA A 119 0.55 11.64 14.67
CA ALA A 119 1.96 11.92 14.44
C ALA A 119 2.78 10.61 14.45
N ARG A 120 3.87 10.60 13.69
CA ARG A 120 4.73 9.42 13.65
C ARG A 120 5.54 9.30 14.91
N THR A 121 5.49 8.10 15.51
CA THR A 121 6.33 7.71 16.64
C THR A 121 6.97 6.38 16.30
N GLN A 122 7.95 5.97 17.09
CA GLN A 122 8.60 4.68 16.89
C GLN A 122 7.63 3.51 17.06
N GLU A 123 6.61 3.67 17.87
CA GLU A 123 5.61 2.63 18.17
C GLU A 123 4.53 2.52 17.10
N TYR A 124 4.32 3.57 16.32
CA TYR A 124 3.36 3.57 15.24
C TYR A 124 3.94 2.87 14.01
#